data_9e12c03dc0f365fde6df697d7a8ce1a2
#
_entry.id   9e12c03dc0f365fde6df697d7a8ce1a2
#
_cell.length_a   1.000
_cell.length_b   1.000
_cell.length_c   1.000
_cell.angle_alpha   90.00
_cell.angle_beta   90.00
_cell.angle_gamma   90.00
#
_symmetry.space_group_name_H-M   'P 1'
#
loop_
_entity.id
_entity.type
_entity.pdbx_description
1 polymer ?
#
loop_
_entity_poly.entity_id
_entity_poly.type
_entity_poly.pdbx_seq_one_letter_code
_entity_poly.pdbx_strand_id
1 'polypeptide(L)'
;MIGVFDFGSGGLTVMRAFEAVLPNEQFVYLGDHGNAPYGNDAADDIHDLTQAAMARLFKYGCALVIIACNTAVATSLQRLQQTWLPEVYPDRKVIGVVAPVAEQIAKATCDDPVQSVAVFATQHTVQSNIFALQISHRRPAIKVYQQACQGLALLIEQSAPEDVVRTEIRNHINALLNAAPHVPDVCILGCTHYPIVEHLWRSELPDSMRLISQSNAAAESLVEYLKSNPRFSSARAGGNTFLTTGDIETVSQRASLFYGARVAFSSIDV
;
A
#
# COMPACT_ATOMS: atom_id res chain seq x y z
N MET A 1 -16.40 -0.48 -12.05
CA MET A 1 -15.20 -1.28 -11.67
C MET A 1 -14.31 -0.44 -10.77
N ILE A 2 -13.61 -1.09 -9.85
CA ILE A 2 -12.70 -0.46 -8.90
C ILE A 2 -11.27 -0.82 -9.30
N GLY A 3 -10.44 0.18 -9.58
CA GLY A 3 -9.03 0.00 -9.90
C GLY A 3 -8.17 -0.14 -8.63
N VAL A 4 -7.16 -0.99 -8.66
CA VAL A 4 -6.11 -1.12 -7.64
C VAL A 4 -4.78 -0.98 -8.34
N PHE A 5 -3.98 -0.01 -7.92
CA PHE A 5 -2.70 0.30 -8.54
C PHE A 5 -1.53 0.09 -7.58
N ASP A 6 -0.50 -0.57 -8.08
CA ASP A 6 0.81 -0.69 -7.42
C ASP A 6 1.93 -0.65 -8.46
N PHE A 7 3.14 -0.31 -8.06
CA PHE A 7 4.30 -0.34 -8.95
C PHE A 7 4.81 -1.75 -9.27
N GLY A 8 4.37 -2.77 -8.52
CA GLY A 8 4.79 -4.15 -8.70
C GLY A 8 3.70 -5.14 -8.33
N SER A 9 4.09 -6.24 -7.69
CA SER A 9 3.18 -7.29 -7.24
C SER A 9 2.68 -7.09 -5.79
N GLY A 10 3.32 -6.21 -5.02
CA GLY A 10 3.02 -6.00 -3.59
C GLY A 10 1.57 -5.62 -3.31
N GLY A 11 0.97 -4.79 -4.15
CA GLY A 11 -0.43 -4.36 -4.03
C GLY A 11 -1.47 -5.48 -4.15
N LEU A 12 -1.08 -6.67 -4.63
CA LEU A 12 -1.94 -7.86 -4.63
C LEU A 12 -2.33 -8.28 -3.21
N THR A 13 -1.50 -8.00 -2.20
CA THR A 13 -1.83 -8.23 -0.79
C THR A 13 -3.03 -7.38 -0.35
N VAL A 14 -3.08 -6.13 -0.84
CA VAL A 14 -4.19 -5.20 -0.58
C VAL A 14 -5.43 -5.65 -1.37
N MET A 15 -5.28 -6.02 -2.64
CA MET A 15 -6.39 -6.50 -3.47
C MET A 15 -7.06 -7.73 -2.86
N ARG A 16 -6.29 -8.70 -2.36
CA ARG A 16 -6.85 -9.87 -1.64
C ARG A 16 -7.70 -9.47 -0.44
N ALA A 17 -7.27 -8.49 0.34
CA ALA A 17 -8.03 -8.00 1.47
C ALA A 17 -9.35 -7.36 1.02
N PHE A 18 -9.35 -6.63 -0.09
CA PHE A 18 -10.58 -6.08 -0.68
C PHE A 18 -11.54 -7.18 -1.14
N GLU A 19 -11.06 -8.18 -1.86
CA GLU A 19 -11.85 -9.30 -2.34
C GLU A 19 -12.51 -10.10 -1.21
N ALA A 20 -11.79 -10.26 -0.10
CA ALA A 20 -12.29 -11.00 1.06
C ALA A 20 -13.52 -10.34 1.70
N VAL A 21 -13.58 -8.99 1.73
CA VAL A 21 -14.68 -8.25 2.37
C VAL A 21 -15.71 -7.69 1.38
N LEU A 22 -15.36 -7.63 0.09
CA LEU A 22 -16.17 -7.11 -1.00
C LEU A 22 -16.27 -8.11 -2.17
N PRO A 23 -16.75 -9.35 -1.93
CA PRO A 23 -16.73 -10.42 -2.93
C PRO A 23 -17.64 -10.15 -4.15
N ASN A 24 -18.55 -9.18 -4.03
CA ASN A 24 -19.48 -8.81 -5.10
C ASN A 24 -19.00 -7.61 -5.92
N GLU A 25 -17.85 -7.02 -5.58
CA GLU A 25 -17.25 -5.94 -6.37
C GLU A 25 -16.31 -6.53 -7.45
N GLN A 26 -16.18 -5.80 -8.55
CA GLN A 26 -15.24 -6.14 -9.61
C GLN A 26 -14.00 -5.24 -9.51
N PHE A 27 -12.84 -5.87 -9.36
CA PHE A 27 -11.56 -5.18 -9.27
C PHE A 27 -10.74 -5.33 -10.55
N VAL A 28 -10.01 -4.29 -10.88
CA VAL A 28 -8.99 -4.25 -11.93
C VAL A 28 -7.66 -3.89 -11.30
N TYR A 29 -6.76 -4.85 -11.21
CA TYR A 29 -5.39 -4.62 -10.73
C TYR A 29 -4.50 -4.14 -11.86
N LEU A 30 -3.71 -3.10 -11.62
CA LEU A 30 -2.64 -2.67 -12.51
C LEU A 30 -1.31 -2.63 -11.73
N GLY A 31 -0.39 -3.53 -12.11
CA GLY A 31 0.99 -3.52 -11.65
C GLY A 31 1.91 -2.91 -12.71
N ASP A 32 2.58 -1.80 -12.37
CA ASP A 32 3.50 -1.10 -13.30
C ASP A 32 4.91 -1.72 -13.28
N HIS A 33 4.97 -3.04 -13.49
CA HIS A 33 6.21 -3.83 -13.40
C HIS A 33 7.27 -3.44 -14.43
N GLY A 34 6.87 -2.88 -15.58
CA GLY A 34 7.79 -2.47 -16.64
C GLY A 34 8.67 -1.28 -16.25
N ASN A 35 8.20 -0.49 -15.29
CA ASN A 35 8.91 0.68 -14.77
C ASN A 35 9.47 0.46 -13.35
N ALA A 36 9.25 -0.71 -12.73
CA ALA A 36 9.78 -1.04 -11.40
C ALA A 36 11.29 -1.39 -11.46
N PRO A 37 12.09 -1.09 -10.40
CA PRO A 37 11.71 -0.56 -9.08
C PRO A 37 11.82 0.97 -8.98
N TYR A 38 10.82 1.62 -8.39
CA TYR A 38 10.77 3.08 -8.19
C TYR A 38 11.58 3.60 -6.99
N GLY A 39 12.34 2.76 -6.34
CA GLY A 39 13.02 3.12 -5.08
C GLY A 39 14.08 4.20 -5.19
N ASN A 40 14.55 4.49 -6.41
CA ASN A 40 15.63 5.45 -6.69
C ASN A 40 15.22 6.58 -7.66
N ASP A 41 13.97 6.58 -8.14
CA ASP A 41 13.51 7.55 -9.13
C ASP A 41 13.23 8.92 -8.50
N ALA A 42 13.29 9.97 -9.29
CA ALA A 42 12.91 11.29 -8.84
C ALA A 42 11.40 11.35 -8.53
N ALA A 43 11.01 12.20 -7.58
CA ALA A 43 9.61 12.32 -7.18
C ALA A 43 8.68 12.72 -8.34
N ASP A 44 9.16 13.52 -9.29
CA ASP A 44 8.40 13.90 -10.48
C ASP A 44 8.18 12.73 -11.43
N ASP A 45 9.18 11.87 -11.64
CA ASP A 45 9.04 10.66 -12.47
C ASP A 45 8.01 9.70 -11.87
N ILE A 46 8.08 9.48 -10.55
CA ILE A 46 7.09 8.66 -9.81
C ILE A 46 5.69 9.24 -9.98
N HIS A 47 5.56 10.58 -9.93
CA HIS A 47 4.27 11.25 -10.12
C HIS A 47 3.73 11.02 -11.52
N ASP A 48 4.54 11.24 -12.55
CA ASP A 48 4.13 11.14 -13.96
C ASP A 48 3.68 9.71 -14.30
N LEU A 49 4.44 8.71 -13.86
CA LEU A 49 4.09 7.30 -14.02
C LEU A 49 2.80 6.94 -13.27
N THR A 50 2.63 7.44 -12.04
CA THR A 50 1.38 7.24 -11.27
C THR A 50 0.19 7.88 -12.01
N GLN A 51 0.34 9.10 -12.50
CA GLN A 51 -0.72 9.79 -13.26
C GLN A 51 -1.09 9.03 -14.54
N ALA A 52 -0.10 8.55 -15.29
CA ALA A 52 -0.31 7.73 -16.47
C ALA A 52 -1.07 6.43 -16.15
N ALA A 53 -0.72 5.75 -15.06
CA ALA A 53 -1.42 4.56 -14.58
C ALA A 53 -2.88 4.86 -14.20
N MET A 54 -3.15 5.99 -13.52
CA MET A 54 -4.53 6.43 -13.23
C MET A 54 -5.33 6.65 -14.51
N ALA A 55 -4.74 7.33 -15.50
CA ALA A 55 -5.39 7.56 -16.80
C ALA A 55 -5.74 6.25 -17.53
N ARG A 56 -4.83 5.25 -17.49
CA ARG A 56 -5.09 3.92 -18.08
C ARG A 56 -6.25 3.22 -17.39
N LEU A 57 -6.28 3.19 -16.05
CA LEU A 57 -7.36 2.58 -15.29
C LEU A 57 -8.71 3.29 -15.54
N PHE A 58 -8.73 4.61 -15.66
CA PHE A 58 -9.94 5.35 -16.01
C PHE A 58 -10.43 5.04 -17.43
N LYS A 59 -9.52 4.95 -18.42
CA LYS A 59 -9.85 4.51 -19.78
C LYS A 59 -10.36 3.07 -19.79
N TYR A 60 -9.85 2.20 -18.92
CA TYR A 60 -10.33 0.82 -18.76
C TYR A 60 -11.74 0.74 -18.17
N GLY A 61 -12.25 1.84 -17.62
CA GLY A 61 -13.61 1.96 -17.08
C GLY A 61 -13.69 1.99 -15.56
N CYS A 62 -12.57 2.09 -14.83
CA CYS A 62 -12.59 2.26 -13.38
C CYS A 62 -13.15 3.65 -13.03
N ALA A 63 -14.11 3.71 -12.10
CA ALA A 63 -14.65 4.98 -11.60
C ALA A 63 -13.92 5.44 -10.31
N LEU A 64 -13.44 4.50 -9.53
CA LEU A 64 -12.64 4.67 -8.33
C LEU A 64 -11.34 3.91 -8.52
N VAL A 65 -10.20 4.51 -8.15
CA VAL A 65 -8.90 3.85 -8.11
C VAL A 65 -8.29 3.98 -6.71
N ILE A 66 -7.81 2.85 -6.18
CA ILE A 66 -7.05 2.80 -4.94
C ILE A 66 -5.56 2.66 -5.27
N ILE A 67 -4.75 3.61 -4.83
CA ILE A 67 -3.30 3.49 -4.88
C ILE A 67 -2.87 2.63 -3.68
N ALA A 68 -2.45 1.39 -3.94
CA ALA A 68 -1.96 0.46 -2.93
C ALA A 68 -0.50 0.75 -2.56
N CYS A 69 0.32 1.25 -3.49
CA CYS A 69 1.71 1.59 -3.25
C CYS A 69 1.86 2.82 -2.34
N ASN A 70 2.51 2.64 -1.18
CA ASN A 70 2.75 3.73 -0.23
C ASN A 70 3.64 4.84 -0.81
N THR A 71 4.63 4.49 -1.60
CA THR A 71 5.50 5.44 -2.29
C THR A 71 4.70 6.32 -3.25
N ALA A 72 3.82 5.72 -4.06
CA ALA A 72 2.95 6.45 -4.97
C ALA A 72 1.94 7.34 -4.23
N VAL A 73 1.37 6.85 -3.11
CA VAL A 73 0.50 7.68 -2.24
C VAL A 73 1.25 8.90 -1.74
N ALA A 74 2.45 8.68 -1.18
CA ALA A 74 3.27 9.72 -0.58
C ALA A 74 3.69 10.81 -1.59
N THR A 75 4.01 10.39 -2.81
CA THR A 75 4.57 11.27 -3.85
C THR A 75 3.48 11.94 -4.70
N SER A 76 2.38 11.24 -4.97
CA SER A 76 1.50 11.63 -6.09
C SER A 76 0.06 11.94 -5.68
N LEU A 77 -0.50 11.28 -4.64
CA LEU A 77 -1.93 11.31 -4.37
C LEU A 77 -2.48 12.72 -4.19
N GLN A 78 -1.82 13.53 -3.35
CA GLN A 78 -2.28 14.90 -3.07
C GLN A 78 -2.28 15.76 -4.34
N ARG A 79 -1.20 15.71 -5.13
CA ARG A 79 -1.07 16.46 -6.38
C ARG A 79 -2.14 16.02 -7.39
N LEU A 80 -2.36 14.72 -7.56
CA LEU A 80 -3.42 14.19 -8.41
C LEU A 80 -4.80 14.73 -8.01
N GLN A 81 -5.12 14.70 -6.71
CA GLN A 81 -6.42 15.12 -6.19
C GLN A 81 -6.67 16.62 -6.29
N GLN A 82 -5.61 17.45 -6.16
CA GLN A 82 -5.74 18.90 -6.11
C GLN A 82 -5.66 19.57 -7.48
N THR A 83 -4.99 18.96 -8.45
CA THR A 83 -4.73 19.58 -9.75
C THR A 83 -5.38 18.79 -10.90
N TRP A 84 -4.89 17.61 -11.19
CA TRP A 84 -5.22 16.86 -12.39
C TRP A 84 -6.64 16.27 -12.42
N LEU A 85 -7.09 15.65 -11.31
CA LEU A 85 -8.42 15.03 -11.26
C LEU A 85 -9.55 16.03 -11.46
N PRO A 86 -9.58 17.20 -10.78
CA PRO A 86 -10.66 18.18 -10.98
C PRO A 86 -10.76 18.70 -12.40
N GLU A 87 -9.64 18.81 -13.11
CA GLU A 87 -9.57 19.37 -14.46
C GLU A 87 -9.89 18.33 -15.54
N VAL A 88 -9.36 17.09 -15.39
CA VAL A 88 -9.39 16.09 -16.48
C VAL A 88 -10.44 15.00 -16.23
N TYR A 89 -10.66 14.63 -14.96
CA TYR A 89 -11.54 13.52 -14.57
C TYR A 89 -12.42 13.87 -13.35
N PRO A 90 -13.27 14.92 -13.42
CA PRO A 90 -14.03 15.42 -12.25
C PRO A 90 -14.96 14.40 -11.63
N ASP A 91 -15.45 13.42 -12.41
CA ASP A 91 -16.36 12.36 -11.94
C ASP A 91 -15.63 11.11 -11.42
N ARG A 92 -14.30 11.08 -11.51
CA ARG A 92 -13.47 9.97 -11.03
C ARG A 92 -12.91 10.25 -9.66
N LYS A 93 -12.46 9.20 -8.98
CA LYS A 93 -11.87 9.32 -7.65
C LYS A 93 -10.60 8.47 -7.53
N VAL A 94 -9.60 9.03 -6.88
CA VAL A 94 -8.39 8.31 -6.45
C VAL A 94 -8.26 8.45 -4.94
N ILE A 95 -8.04 7.34 -4.25
CA ILE A 95 -7.77 7.27 -2.81
C ILE A 95 -6.51 6.43 -2.56
N GLY A 96 -5.95 6.49 -1.35
CA GLY A 96 -4.73 5.76 -1.01
C GLY A 96 -4.85 5.00 0.29
N VAL A 97 -3.96 4.03 0.48
CA VAL A 97 -3.98 3.08 1.63
C VAL A 97 -3.41 3.64 2.94
N VAL A 98 -2.84 4.84 2.94
CA VAL A 98 -2.20 5.41 4.16
C VAL A 98 -3.23 5.98 5.12
N ALA A 99 -4.21 6.74 4.64
CA ALA A 99 -5.24 7.35 5.46
C ALA A 99 -6.04 6.35 6.31
N PRO A 100 -6.47 5.18 5.77
CA PRO A 100 -7.16 4.15 6.54
C PRO A 100 -6.42 3.68 7.80
N VAL A 101 -5.10 3.50 7.71
CA VAL A 101 -4.30 3.09 8.87
C VAL A 101 -4.27 4.19 9.94
N ALA A 102 -4.12 5.44 9.53
CA ALA A 102 -4.16 6.58 10.46
C ALA A 102 -5.55 6.72 11.13
N GLU A 103 -6.62 6.41 10.41
CA GLU A 103 -7.98 6.37 10.93
C GLU A 103 -8.17 5.23 11.95
N GLN A 104 -7.64 4.04 11.67
CA GLN A 104 -7.66 2.92 12.61
C GLN A 104 -6.92 3.27 13.92
N ILE A 105 -5.73 3.86 13.81
CA ILE A 105 -4.96 4.33 14.98
C ILE A 105 -5.75 5.40 15.76
N ALA A 106 -6.42 6.31 15.07
CA ALA A 106 -7.20 7.36 15.71
C ALA A 106 -8.42 6.83 16.48
N LYS A 107 -8.92 5.64 16.16
CA LYS A 107 -10.03 4.96 16.87
C LYS A 107 -9.58 4.28 18.18
N ALA A 108 -8.26 4.28 18.50
CA ALA A 108 -7.77 3.73 19.76
C ALA A 108 -8.49 4.35 20.97
N THR A 109 -8.95 3.50 21.88
CA THR A 109 -9.76 3.85 23.05
C THR A 109 -8.92 4.03 24.32
N CYS A 110 -9.55 4.44 25.42
CA CYS A 110 -8.88 4.49 26.73
C CYS A 110 -8.47 3.11 27.24
N ASP A 111 -9.19 2.05 26.83
CA ASP A 111 -8.92 0.66 27.23
C ASP A 111 -7.78 0.03 26.41
N ASP A 112 -7.47 0.62 25.23
CA ASP A 112 -6.41 0.19 24.34
C ASP A 112 -5.67 1.43 23.79
N PRO A 113 -4.94 2.17 24.64
CA PRO A 113 -4.34 3.42 24.24
C PRO A 113 -3.14 3.19 23.31
N VAL A 114 -3.05 4.00 22.23
CA VAL A 114 -1.86 4.11 21.39
C VAL A 114 -1.25 5.48 21.63
N GLN A 115 -0.03 5.51 22.15
CA GLN A 115 0.75 6.73 22.40
C GLN A 115 1.89 6.89 21.40
N SER A 116 2.34 5.78 20.84
CA SER A 116 3.49 5.76 19.92
C SER A 116 3.34 4.70 18.83
N VAL A 117 3.85 5.04 17.66
CA VAL A 117 3.73 4.23 16.43
C VAL A 117 5.11 4.10 15.79
N ALA A 118 5.52 2.88 15.49
CA ALA A 118 6.64 2.57 14.61
C ALA A 118 6.15 2.41 13.17
N VAL A 119 6.82 3.02 12.21
CA VAL A 119 6.54 2.86 10.78
C VAL A 119 7.79 2.38 10.08
N PHE A 120 7.74 1.20 9.49
CA PHE A 120 8.78 0.67 8.62
C PHE A 120 8.32 0.83 7.17
N ALA A 121 9.06 1.60 6.36
CA ALA A 121 8.62 1.96 5.02
C ALA A 121 9.82 2.17 4.07
N THR A 122 9.54 2.46 2.81
CA THR A 122 10.57 2.86 1.84
C THR A 122 11.16 4.24 2.18
N GLN A 123 12.33 4.54 1.65
CA GLN A 123 12.99 5.83 1.84
C GLN A 123 12.08 7.02 1.47
N HIS A 124 11.42 6.97 0.30
CA HIS A 124 10.51 8.01 -0.15
C HIS A 124 9.31 8.20 0.79
N THR A 125 8.71 7.10 1.23
CA THR A 125 7.57 7.15 2.18
C THR A 125 7.98 7.79 3.51
N VAL A 126 9.16 7.45 4.04
CA VAL A 126 9.68 8.04 5.28
C VAL A 126 9.99 9.53 5.10
N GLN A 127 10.70 9.90 4.02
CA GLN A 127 11.05 11.30 3.74
C GLN A 127 9.83 12.20 3.54
N SER A 128 8.75 11.68 2.98
CA SER A 128 7.49 12.42 2.80
C SER A 128 6.78 12.73 4.13
N ASN A 129 7.11 12.02 5.20
CA ASN A 129 6.41 12.07 6.50
C ASN A 129 4.90 11.76 6.40
N ILE A 130 4.40 11.13 5.35
CA ILE A 130 2.96 10.96 5.09
C ILE A 130 2.24 10.26 6.25
N PHE A 131 2.82 9.22 6.86
CA PHE A 131 2.23 8.55 8.03
C PHE A 131 2.18 9.47 9.24
N ALA A 132 3.29 10.16 9.55
CA ALA A 132 3.34 11.10 10.66
C ALA A 132 2.33 12.25 10.49
N LEU A 133 2.21 12.80 9.29
CA LEU A 133 1.23 13.85 8.97
C LEU A 133 -0.21 13.34 9.10
N GLN A 134 -0.54 12.18 8.56
CA GLN A 134 -1.88 11.62 8.62
C GLN A 134 -2.30 11.23 10.05
N ILE A 135 -1.39 10.71 10.84
CA ILE A 135 -1.63 10.36 12.25
C ILE A 135 -1.76 11.63 13.10
N SER A 136 -0.81 12.58 12.99
CA SER A 136 -0.82 13.81 13.79
C SER A 136 -2.03 14.69 13.51
N HIS A 137 -2.51 14.72 12.28
CA HIS A 137 -3.73 15.45 11.93
C HIS A 137 -4.96 14.94 12.69
N ARG A 138 -5.03 13.63 12.98
CA ARG A 138 -6.15 12.98 13.69
C ARG A 138 -5.93 12.89 15.20
N ARG A 139 -4.71 12.64 15.62
CA ARG A 139 -4.28 12.43 17.01
C ARG A 139 -2.90 13.05 17.24
N PRO A 140 -2.83 14.38 17.49
CA PRO A 140 -1.57 15.13 17.62
C PRO A 140 -0.66 14.64 18.76
N ALA A 141 -1.22 13.97 19.77
CA ALA A 141 -0.46 13.46 20.92
C ALA A 141 0.35 12.20 20.61
N ILE A 142 -0.01 11.46 19.53
CA ILE A 142 0.68 10.22 19.16
C ILE A 142 2.07 10.53 18.58
N LYS A 143 3.09 9.88 19.11
CA LYS A 143 4.47 9.98 18.61
C LYS A 143 4.69 8.96 17.49
N VAL A 144 5.25 9.39 16.36
CA VAL A 144 5.52 8.53 15.21
C VAL A 144 7.03 8.44 14.99
N TYR A 145 7.56 7.22 15.07
CA TYR A 145 8.96 6.89 14.79
C TYR A 145 9.01 6.15 13.45
N GLN A 146 9.84 6.62 12.53
CA GLN A 146 9.89 6.07 11.18
C GLN A 146 11.28 5.54 10.86
N GLN A 147 11.34 4.35 10.26
CA GLN A 147 12.56 3.72 9.79
C GLN A 147 12.47 3.43 8.28
N ALA A 148 13.40 3.96 7.54
CA ALA A 148 13.55 3.61 6.12
C ALA A 148 14.23 2.24 5.99
N CYS A 149 13.54 1.29 5.34
CA CYS A 149 14.03 -0.07 5.10
C CYS A 149 14.55 -0.17 3.67
N GLN A 150 15.70 0.45 3.43
CA GLN A 150 16.30 0.50 2.10
C GLN A 150 16.67 -0.91 1.61
N GLY A 151 16.31 -1.24 0.36
CA GLY A 151 16.60 -2.54 -0.26
C GLY A 151 15.67 -3.70 0.15
N LEU A 152 14.95 -3.62 1.28
CA LEU A 152 14.16 -4.73 1.80
C LEU A 152 13.04 -5.17 0.85
N ALA A 153 12.32 -4.22 0.22
CA ALA A 153 11.28 -4.55 -0.75
C ALA A 153 11.85 -5.34 -1.95
N LEU A 154 13.04 -4.98 -2.42
CA LEU A 154 13.70 -5.68 -3.52
C LEU A 154 14.12 -7.11 -3.12
N LEU A 155 14.66 -7.31 -1.92
CA LEU A 155 14.99 -8.65 -1.42
C LEU A 155 13.75 -9.55 -1.37
N ILE A 156 12.62 -9.03 -0.91
CA ILE A 156 11.34 -9.77 -0.88
C ILE A 156 10.85 -10.07 -2.31
N GLU A 157 10.86 -9.09 -3.20
CA GLU A 157 10.45 -9.26 -4.61
C GLU A 157 11.31 -10.32 -5.32
N GLN A 158 12.60 -10.39 -5.01
CA GLN A 158 13.54 -11.37 -5.56
C GLN A 158 13.49 -12.73 -4.87
N SER A 159 12.62 -12.92 -3.87
CA SER A 159 12.54 -14.15 -3.06
C SER A 159 13.89 -14.53 -2.45
N ALA A 160 14.60 -13.54 -1.91
CA ALA A 160 15.86 -13.77 -1.22
C ALA A 160 15.69 -14.78 -0.06
N PRO A 161 16.75 -15.52 0.34
CA PRO A 161 16.68 -16.46 1.45
C PRO A 161 16.13 -15.80 2.73
N GLU A 162 15.29 -16.53 3.48
CA GLU A 162 14.62 -16.00 4.68
C GLU A 162 15.58 -15.47 5.74
N ASP A 163 16.73 -16.09 5.90
CA ASP A 163 17.78 -15.67 6.86
C ASP A 163 18.36 -14.30 6.50
N VAL A 164 18.52 -14.02 5.20
CA VAL A 164 18.94 -12.70 4.70
C VAL A 164 17.87 -11.66 4.98
N VAL A 165 16.62 -11.95 4.60
CA VAL A 165 15.48 -11.03 4.82
C VAL A 165 15.27 -10.78 6.33
N ARG A 166 15.34 -11.82 7.15
CA ARG A 166 15.23 -11.74 8.62
C ARG A 166 16.33 -10.86 9.23
N THR A 167 17.56 -11.01 8.74
CA THR A 167 18.68 -10.20 9.23
C THR A 167 18.45 -8.71 8.94
N GLU A 168 18.00 -8.37 7.73
CA GLU A 168 17.67 -6.99 7.38
C GLU A 168 16.50 -6.43 8.20
N ILE A 169 15.44 -7.22 8.40
CA ILE A 169 14.32 -6.84 9.26
C ILE A 169 14.81 -6.54 10.69
N ARG A 170 15.62 -7.42 11.28
CA ARG A 170 16.20 -7.22 12.61
C ARG A 170 17.04 -5.95 12.69
N ASN A 171 17.87 -5.68 11.68
CA ASN A 171 18.69 -4.48 11.61
C ASN A 171 17.83 -3.21 11.63
N HIS A 172 16.75 -3.19 10.84
CA HIS A 172 15.82 -2.05 10.78
C HIS A 172 15.04 -1.88 12.09
N ILE A 173 14.59 -2.97 12.71
CA ILE A 173 13.92 -2.93 14.02
C ILE A 173 14.86 -2.34 15.07
N ASN A 174 16.09 -2.85 15.16
CA ASN A 174 17.08 -2.36 16.10
C ASN A 174 17.41 -0.87 15.88
N ALA A 175 17.53 -0.44 14.64
CA ALA A 175 17.77 0.97 14.31
C ALA A 175 16.64 1.87 14.81
N LEU A 176 15.38 1.49 14.60
CA LEU A 176 14.23 2.23 15.11
C LEU A 176 14.17 2.25 16.63
N LEU A 177 14.34 1.08 17.27
CA LEU A 177 14.27 0.97 18.73
C LEU A 177 15.39 1.75 19.43
N ASN A 178 16.59 1.82 18.84
CA ASN A 178 17.69 2.64 19.36
C ASN A 178 17.42 4.14 19.24
N ALA A 179 16.62 4.57 18.27
CA ALA A 179 16.24 5.96 18.07
C ALA A 179 14.98 6.38 18.89
N ALA A 180 14.16 5.41 19.28
CA ALA A 180 12.95 5.66 20.07
C ALA A 180 13.27 5.62 21.58
N PRO A 181 12.69 6.52 22.42
CA PRO A 181 12.96 6.55 23.86
C PRO A 181 12.35 5.36 24.62
N HIS A 182 11.40 4.67 24.00
CA HIS A 182 10.73 3.46 24.51
C HIS A 182 10.22 2.63 23.35
N VAL A 183 9.88 1.38 23.61
CA VAL A 183 9.27 0.50 22.60
C VAL A 183 7.91 1.08 22.17
N PRO A 184 7.67 1.35 20.88
CA PRO A 184 6.38 1.83 20.40
C PRO A 184 5.24 0.81 20.63
N ASP A 185 4.01 1.30 20.82
CA ASP A 185 2.85 0.46 21.10
C ASP A 185 2.40 -0.34 19.89
N VAL A 186 2.54 0.24 18.70
CA VAL A 186 2.12 -0.39 17.44
C VAL A 186 3.17 -0.24 16.36
N CYS A 187 3.17 -1.20 15.43
CA CYS A 187 3.99 -1.26 14.24
C CYS A 187 3.13 -1.21 12.98
N ILE A 188 3.50 -0.38 12.01
CA ILE A 188 2.94 -0.32 10.67
C ILE A 188 4.00 -0.80 9.68
N LEU A 189 3.62 -1.79 8.85
CA LEU A 189 4.40 -2.18 7.68
C LEU A 189 3.97 -1.30 6.49
N GLY A 190 4.64 -0.17 6.33
CA GLY A 190 4.32 0.89 5.34
C GLY A 190 4.85 0.61 3.94
N CYS A 191 4.92 -0.65 3.53
CA CYS A 191 5.24 -1.09 2.18
C CYS A 191 4.42 -2.35 1.87
N THR A 192 3.87 -2.43 0.67
CA THR A 192 3.02 -3.54 0.22
C THR A 192 3.73 -4.89 0.14
N HIS A 193 5.07 -4.90 0.12
CA HIS A 193 5.88 -6.12 0.13
C HIS A 193 6.04 -6.72 1.53
N TYR A 194 6.06 -5.91 2.58
CA TYR A 194 6.41 -6.38 3.92
C TYR A 194 5.42 -7.40 4.52
N PRO A 195 4.09 -7.34 4.23
CA PRO A 195 3.16 -8.36 4.68
C PRO A 195 3.44 -9.79 4.16
N ILE A 196 4.16 -9.94 3.04
CA ILE A 196 4.56 -11.25 2.50
C ILE A 196 5.41 -12.03 3.50
N VAL A 197 6.26 -11.31 4.22
CA VAL A 197 7.16 -11.84 5.23
C VAL A 197 6.74 -11.44 6.66
N GLU A 198 5.44 -11.26 6.88
CA GLU A 198 4.89 -10.83 8.18
C GLU A 198 5.32 -11.75 9.33
N HIS A 199 5.46 -13.06 9.07
CA HIS A 199 5.94 -14.02 10.04
C HIS A 199 7.38 -13.72 10.53
N LEU A 200 8.23 -13.17 9.64
CA LEU A 200 9.58 -12.74 10.03
C LEU A 200 9.51 -11.47 10.88
N TRP A 201 8.66 -10.51 10.51
CA TRP A 201 8.44 -9.32 11.33
C TRP A 201 7.96 -9.67 12.73
N ARG A 202 6.93 -10.53 12.82
CA ARG A 202 6.37 -10.96 14.12
C ARG A 202 7.39 -11.67 15.00
N SER A 203 8.33 -12.42 14.42
CA SER A 203 9.38 -13.11 15.17
C SER A 203 10.51 -12.18 15.67
N GLU A 204 10.65 -10.99 15.09
CA GLU A 204 11.73 -10.05 15.43
C GLU A 204 11.23 -8.82 16.20
N LEU A 205 9.93 -8.47 16.09
CA LEU A 205 9.33 -7.37 16.85
C LEU A 205 9.20 -7.75 18.34
N PRO A 206 9.37 -6.77 19.26
CA PRO A 206 9.04 -6.98 20.66
C PRO A 206 7.60 -7.46 20.85
N ASP A 207 7.36 -8.40 21.76
CA ASP A 207 6.04 -8.97 22.06
C ASP A 207 4.99 -7.91 22.44
N SER A 208 5.45 -6.81 23.05
CA SER A 208 4.57 -5.67 23.41
C SER A 208 4.13 -4.83 22.24
N MET A 209 4.76 -4.93 21.07
CA MET A 209 4.46 -4.11 19.89
C MET A 209 3.44 -4.80 18.99
N ARG A 210 2.24 -4.23 18.88
CA ARG A 210 1.17 -4.76 18.02
C ARG A 210 1.40 -4.39 16.57
N LEU A 211 1.28 -5.36 15.66
CA LEU A 211 1.37 -5.13 14.24
C LEU A 211 -0.03 -4.82 13.69
N ILE A 212 -0.15 -3.66 13.02
CA ILE A 212 -1.38 -3.24 12.32
C ILE A 212 -1.27 -3.63 10.85
N SER A 213 -2.26 -4.37 10.37
CA SER A 213 -2.38 -4.74 8.95
C SER A 213 -2.92 -3.58 8.13
N GLN A 214 -2.08 -3.00 7.28
CA GLN A 214 -2.49 -1.94 6.37
C GLN A 214 -3.55 -2.41 5.37
N SER A 215 -3.44 -3.64 4.86
CA SER A 215 -4.39 -4.21 3.92
C SER A 215 -5.78 -4.34 4.52
N ASN A 216 -5.88 -4.80 5.78
CA ASN A 216 -7.16 -4.93 6.47
C ASN A 216 -7.78 -3.56 6.77
N ALA A 217 -6.97 -2.59 7.25
CA ALA A 217 -7.44 -1.23 7.49
C ALA A 217 -7.98 -0.57 6.20
N ALA A 218 -7.28 -0.76 5.09
CA ALA A 218 -7.71 -0.26 3.79
C ALA A 218 -9.00 -0.94 3.32
N ALA A 219 -9.16 -2.26 3.57
CA ALA A 219 -10.35 -3.01 3.19
C ALA A 219 -11.58 -2.58 3.98
N GLU A 220 -11.47 -2.43 5.30
CA GLU A 220 -12.55 -1.91 6.14
C GLU A 220 -12.97 -0.50 5.73
N SER A 221 -11.98 0.38 5.49
CA SER A 221 -12.25 1.75 5.04
C SER A 221 -12.92 1.79 3.66
N LEU A 222 -12.54 0.90 2.73
CA LEU A 222 -13.19 0.82 1.42
C LEU A 222 -14.65 0.38 1.53
N VAL A 223 -14.99 -0.56 2.42
CA VAL A 223 -16.37 -0.96 2.69
C VAL A 223 -17.21 0.25 3.12
N GLU A 224 -16.72 1.02 4.11
CA GLU A 224 -17.42 2.21 4.58
C GLU A 224 -17.52 3.33 3.54
N TYR A 225 -16.44 3.47 2.74
CA TYR A 225 -16.42 4.43 1.65
C TYR A 225 -17.48 4.11 0.59
N LEU A 226 -17.61 2.85 0.17
CA LEU A 226 -18.61 2.43 -0.83
C LEU A 226 -20.04 2.53 -0.30
N LYS A 227 -20.28 2.25 0.99
CA LYS A 227 -21.60 2.50 1.61
C LYS A 227 -22.00 3.97 1.51
N SER A 228 -21.04 4.87 1.74
CA SER A 228 -21.27 6.33 1.69
C SER A 228 -21.30 6.87 0.26
N ASN A 229 -20.74 6.15 -0.70
CA ASN A 229 -20.58 6.54 -2.10
C ASN A 229 -20.99 5.42 -3.07
N PRO A 230 -22.28 5.00 -3.09
CA PRO A 230 -22.73 3.81 -3.84
C PRO A 230 -22.50 3.91 -5.36
N ARG A 231 -22.29 5.11 -5.90
CA ARG A 231 -21.99 5.32 -7.32
C ARG A 231 -20.67 4.66 -7.76
N PHE A 232 -19.76 4.34 -6.84
CA PHE A 232 -18.50 3.68 -7.11
C PHE A 232 -18.56 2.17 -6.95
N SER A 233 -19.62 1.63 -6.35
CA SER A 233 -19.87 0.20 -6.28
C SER A 233 -20.19 -0.34 -7.67
N SER A 234 -19.72 -1.55 -7.95
CA SER A 234 -19.92 -2.22 -9.22
C SER A 234 -20.60 -3.56 -8.97
N ALA A 235 -21.73 -3.82 -9.62
CA ALA A 235 -22.25 -5.17 -9.66
C ALA A 235 -21.24 -6.07 -10.40
N ARG A 236 -20.86 -7.20 -9.80
CA ARG A 236 -19.91 -8.14 -10.40
C ARG A 236 -20.51 -8.72 -11.68
N ALA A 237 -20.09 -8.19 -12.82
CA ALA A 237 -20.47 -8.70 -14.13
C ALA A 237 -19.47 -9.74 -14.70
N GLY A 238 -18.36 -9.96 -14.01
CA GLY A 238 -17.26 -10.86 -14.42
C GLY A 238 -16.25 -11.11 -13.29
N GLY A 239 -15.16 -11.80 -13.61
CA GLY A 239 -14.02 -11.98 -12.69
C GLY A 239 -13.19 -10.72 -12.54
N ASN A 240 -12.25 -10.75 -11.61
CA ASN A 240 -11.25 -9.69 -11.49
C ASN A 240 -10.26 -9.74 -12.67
N THR A 241 -9.70 -8.59 -13.01
CA THR A 241 -8.75 -8.43 -14.10
C THR A 241 -7.38 -8.03 -13.55
N PHE A 242 -6.31 -8.61 -14.10
CA PHE A 242 -4.94 -8.34 -13.71
C PHE A 242 -4.17 -7.83 -14.93
N LEU A 243 -3.68 -6.60 -14.82
CA LEU A 243 -2.98 -5.89 -15.89
C LEU A 243 -1.54 -5.58 -15.49
N THR A 244 -0.63 -5.64 -16.44
CA THR A 244 0.78 -5.30 -16.23
C THR A 244 1.35 -4.52 -17.41
N THR A 245 2.33 -3.67 -17.13
CA THR A 245 3.18 -3.02 -18.12
C THR A 245 4.47 -3.82 -18.39
N GLY A 246 4.73 -4.85 -17.56
CA GLY A 246 5.90 -5.71 -17.66
C GLY A 246 5.66 -6.99 -18.46
N ASP A 247 6.66 -7.86 -18.48
CA ASP A 247 6.57 -9.18 -19.12
C ASP A 247 5.55 -10.07 -18.43
N ILE A 248 4.53 -10.47 -19.18
CA ILE A 248 3.35 -11.19 -18.67
C ILE A 248 3.72 -12.50 -17.98
N GLU A 249 4.63 -13.27 -18.56
CA GLU A 249 5.00 -14.59 -18.06
C GLU A 249 5.74 -14.49 -16.74
N THR A 250 6.76 -13.64 -16.69
CA THR A 250 7.56 -13.37 -15.49
C THR A 250 6.69 -12.82 -14.36
N VAL A 251 5.81 -11.85 -14.65
CA VAL A 251 4.91 -11.25 -13.66
C VAL A 251 3.91 -12.28 -13.14
N SER A 252 3.27 -13.06 -14.02
CA SER A 252 2.27 -14.06 -13.60
C SER A 252 2.87 -15.16 -12.70
N GLN A 253 4.12 -15.56 -12.95
CA GLN A 253 4.83 -16.52 -12.10
C GLN A 253 5.10 -15.95 -10.70
N ARG A 254 5.59 -14.72 -10.60
CA ARG A 254 5.93 -14.07 -9.33
C ARG A 254 4.70 -13.64 -8.52
N ALA A 255 3.67 -13.16 -9.19
CA ALA A 255 2.46 -12.65 -8.56
C ALA A 255 1.75 -13.68 -7.66
N SER A 256 1.93 -14.99 -7.92
CA SER A 256 1.37 -16.05 -7.08
C SER A 256 1.85 -16.01 -5.63
N LEU A 257 3.07 -15.54 -5.37
CA LEU A 257 3.62 -15.37 -4.02
C LEU A 257 2.84 -14.29 -3.24
N PHE A 258 2.46 -13.22 -3.91
CA PHE A 258 1.78 -12.07 -3.32
C PHE A 258 0.27 -12.28 -3.21
N TYR A 259 -0.31 -12.94 -4.20
CA TYR A 259 -1.75 -13.17 -4.26
C TYR A 259 -2.19 -14.46 -3.55
N GLY A 260 -1.26 -15.42 -3.37
CA GLY A 260 -1.55 -16.72 -2.73
C GLY A 260 -2.28 -17.71 -3.63
N ALA A 261 -2.46 -17.39 -4.93
CA ALA A 261 -3.02 -18.24 -5.95
C ALA A 261 -2.47 -17.84 -7.32
N ARG A 262 -2.58 -18.74 -8.31
CA ARG A 262 -2.15 -18.42 -9.67
C ARG A 262 -3.06 -17.36 -10.28
N VAL A 263 -2.47 -16.29 -10.79
CA VAL A 263 -3.15 -15.23 -11.53
C VAL A 263 -2.58 -15.10 -12.93
N ALA A 264 -3.45 -14.81 -13.88
CA ALA A 264 -3.06 -14.56 -15.27
C ALA A 264 -3.13 -13.04 -15.52
N PHE A 265 -2.00 -12.46 -15.83
CA PHE A 265 -1.91 -11.06 -16.24
C PHE A 265 -2.16 -10.92 -17.74
N SER A 266 -2.65 -9.76 -18.11
CA SER A 266 -2.74 -9.29 -19.50
C SER A 266 -1.92 -8.01 -19.64
N SER A 267 -1.38 -7.76 -20.82
CA SER A 267 -0.73 -6.48 -21.10
C SER A 267 -1.75 -5.35 -21.07
N ILE A 268 -1.33 -4.20 -20.57
CA ILE A 268 -2.02 -2.94 -20.80
C ILE A 268 -1.14 -2.11 -21.74
N ASP A 269 -1.73 -1.60 -22.82
CA ASP A 269 -1.01 -0.77 -23.78
C ASP A 269 -0.42 0.47 -23.07
N VAL A 270 0.84 0.73 -23.37
CA VAL A 270 1.65 1.82 -22.79
C VAL A 270 1.23 3.19 -23.35
#